data_e483455e917d7e9af1e37dd559f5e2bd
#
_entry.id   e483455e917d7e9af1e37dd559f5e2bd
#
_cell.length_a   1.000
_cell.length_b   1.000
_cell.length_c   1.000
_cell.angle_alpha   90.00
_cell.angle_beta   90.00
_cell.angle_gamma   90.00
#
_symmetry.space_group_name_H-M   'P 1'
#
loop_
_entity.id
_entity.type
_entity.pdbx_description
1 polymer ?
#
loop_
_entity_poly.entity_id
_entity_poly.type
_entity_poly.pdbx_seq_one_letter_code
_entity_poly.pdbx_strand_id
1 'polypeptide(L)'
;ITISGMGGKLIEKILTDGQDVIMDGQQFVLSPQSEIMHFRKFLEKRGFCTDNEKMVEEDGKYYVIICCHYDAEYEIRRYAQLLYGEKLIEQKDPVLLKMLAKELESYRKVKAKVEASNSVHAVVRLRELARDIEAIEYVIDQCAARS
;
A
#
# COMPACT_ATOMS: atom_id res chain seq x y z
N ILE A 1 -11.39 -10.18 11.58
CA ILE A 1 -12.24 -10.95 10.64
C ILE A 1 -11.57 -12.28 10.34
N THR A 2 -12.33 -13.37 10.36
CA THR A 2 -11.83 -14.70 10.01
C THR A 2 -12.58 -15.22 8.79
N ILE A 3 -11.83 -15.69 7.78
CA ILE A 3 -12.39 -16.30 6.57
C ILE A 3 -11.61 -17.59 6.27
N SER A 4 -12.30 -18.73 6.31
CA SER A 4 -11.69 -20.04 6.09
C SER A 4 -12.65 -21.00 5.39
N GLY A 5 -12.15 -22.19 4.99
CA GLY A 5 -12.96 -23.24 4.42
C GLY A 5 -13.35 -23.06 2.95
N MET A 6 -12.65 -22.18 2.21
CA MET A 6 -12.93 -21.91 0.80
C MET A 6 -11.66 -21.64 -0.01
N GLY A 7 -11.73 -21.72 -1.33
CA GLY A 7 -10.61 -21.44 -2.23
C GLY A 7 -10.19 -19.98 -2.21
N GLY A 8 -8.92 -19.71 -2.55
CA GLY A 8 -8.33 -18.38 -2.56
C GLY A 8 -9.15 -17.36 -3.37
N LYS A 9 -9.60 -17.71 -4.57
CA LYS A 9 -10.42 -16.81 -5.41
C LYS A 9 -11.73 -16.36 -4.77
N LEU A 10 -12.36 -17.23 -3.98
CA LEU A 10 -13.60 -16.85 -3.32
C LEU A 10 -13.33 -15.88 -2.17
N ILE A 11 -12.24 -16.09 -1.44
CA ILE A 11 -11.80 -15.14 -0.39
C ILE A 11 -11.44 -13.79 -1.03
N GLU A 12 -10.71 -13.77 -2.16
CA GLU A 12 -10.40 -12.55 -2.92
C GLU A 12 -11.66 -11.78 -3.30
N LYS A 13 -12.67 -12.50 -3.79
CA LYS A 13 -13.97 -11.90 -4.13
C LYS A 13 -14.64 -11.27 -2.90
N ILE A 14 -14.69 -11.97 -1.77
CA ILE A 14 -15.29 -11.47 -0.53
C ILE A 14 -14.57 -10.19 -0.06
N LEU A 15 -13.24 -10.18 -0.07
CA LEU A 15 -12.45 -9.01 0.34
C LEU A 15 -12.62 -7.85 -0.65
N THR A 16 -12.78 -8.13 -1.94
CA THR A 16 -12.99 -7.11 -2.96
C THR A 16 -14.39 -6.50 -2.85
N ASP A 17 -15.42 -7.33 -2.72
CA ASP A 17 -16.81 -6.89 -2.61
C ASP A 17 -17.06 -6.13 -1.28
N GLY A 18 -16.32 -6.49 -0.22
CA GLY A 18 -16.40 -5.87 1.10
C GLY A 18 -15.44 -4.70 1.32
N GLN A 19 -14.72 -4.24 0.30
CA GLN A 19 -13.65 -3.24 0.46
C GLN A 19 -14.12 -1.94 1.13
N ASP A 20 -15.34 -1.51 0.86
CA ASP A 20 -15.88 -0.26 1.40
C ASP A 20 -16.11 -0.28 2.93
N VAL A 21 -16.09 -1.46 3.54
CA VAL A 21 -16.26 -1.63 4.99
C VAL A 21 -15.00 -2.09 5.71
N ILE A 22 -13.90 -2.28 4.97
CA ILE A 22 -12.59 -2.61 5.54
C ILE A 22 -11.96 -1.33 6.09
N MET A 23 -11.61 -1.35 7.37
CA MET A 23 -10.99 -0.22 8.06
C MET A 23 -9.47 -0.37 8.12
N ASP A 24 -8.78 0.76 8.12
CA ASP A 24 -7.34 0.80 8.35
C ASP A 24 -6.96 0.13 9.68
N GLY A 25 -5.90 -0.67 9.67
CA GLY A 25 -5.46 -1.47 10.81
C GLY A 25 -6.34 -2.69 11.15
N GLN A 26 -7.43 -2.93 10.41
CA GLN A 26 -8.30 -4.08 10.66
C GLN A 26 -7.57 -5.40 10.41
N GLN A 27 -7.65 -6.32 11.37
CA GLN A 27 -6.98 -7.62 11.34
C GLN A 27 -7.84 -8.71 10.71
N PHE A 28 -7.17 -9.59 9.96
CA PHE A 28 -7.75 -10.72 9.27
C PHE A 28 -6.98 -12.00 9.57
N VAL A 29 -7.71 -13.10 9.69
CA VAL A 29 -7.18 -14.47 9.72
C VAL A 29 -7.80 -15.20 8.53
N LEU A 30 -6.98 -15.52 7.56
CA LEU A 30 -7.39 -16.05 6.25
C LEU A 30 -6.78 -17.43 6.04
N SER A 31 -7.61 -18.40 5.64
CA SER A 31 -7.12 -19.75 5.32
C SER A 31 -7.63 -20.21 3.95
N PRO A 32 -6.94 -19.78 2.87
CA PRO A 32 -7.27 -20.23 1.53
C PRO A 32 -6.90 -21.71 1.33
N GLN A 33 -7.80 -22.49 0.71
CA GLN A 33 -7.58 -23.92 0.45
C GLN A 33 -6.93 -24.20 -0.91
N SER A 34 -6.81 -23.18 -1.77
CA SER A 34 -6.22 -23.29 -3.11
C SER A 34 -5.57 -21.98 -3.54
N GLU A 35 -4.70 -22.06 -4.55
CA GLU A 35 -4.07 -20.93 -5.22
C GLU A 35 -3.30 -19.98 -4.26
N ILE A 36 -2.60 -20.56 -3.27
CA ILE A 36 -1.97 -19.81 -2.16
C ILE A 36 -1.01 -18.73 -2.67
N MET A 37 -0.18 -19.03 -3.67
CA MET A 37 0.75 -18.03 -4.24
C MET A 37 0.02 -16.85 -4.86
N HIS A 38 -1.05 -17.12 -5.63
CA HIS A 38 -1.87 -16.07 -6.23
C HIS A 38 -2.55 -15.22 -5.15
N PHE A 39 -3.07 -15.88 -4.12
CA PHE A 39 -3.73 -15.21 -3.00
C PHE A 39 -2.77 -14.28 -2.22
N ARG A 40 -1.52 -14.70 -1.96
CA ARG A 40 -0.51 -13.81 -1.35
C ARG A 40 -0.24 -12.56 -2.18
N LYS A 41 -0.10 -12.71 -3.50
CA LYS A 41 0.06 -11.55 -4.42
C LYS A 41 -1.15 -10.63 -4.42
N PHE A 42 -2.34 -11.19 -4.33
CA PHE A 42 -3.58 -10.42 -4.19
C PHE A 42 -3.58 -9.60 -2.90
N LEU A 43 -3.27 -10.20 -1.76
CA LEU A 43 -3.19 -9.50 -0.47
C LEU A 43 -2.22 -8.32 -0.54
N GLU A 44 -0.99 -8.57 -1.01
CA GLU A 44 0.02 -7.53 -1.16
C GLU A 44 -0.47 -6.38 -2.07
N LYS A 45 -1.04 -6.70 -3.22
CA LYS A 45 -1.54 -5.71 -4.17
C LYS A 45 -2.71 -4.88 -3.63
N ARG A 46 -3.47 -5.43 -2.69
CA ARG A 46 -4.68 -4.79 -2.14
C ARG A 46 -4.46 -4.11 -0.79
N GLY A 47 -3.20 -3.98 -0.36
CA GLY A 47 -2.86 -3.28 0.88
C GLY A 47 -2.99 -4.13 2.15
N PHE A 48 -3.05 -5.46 2.02
CA PHE A 48 -3.00 -6.35 3.19
C PHE A 48 -1.56 -6.71 3.50
N CYS A 49 -1.09 -6.32 4.67
CA CYS A 49 0.25 -6.62 5.17
C CYS A 49 0.22 -7.91 5.99
N THR A 50 0.98 -8.92 5.58
CA THR A 50 1.08 -10.17 6.33
C THR A 50 1.91 -9.97 7.59
N ASP A 51 1.31 -10.24 8.74
CA ASP A 51 1.95 -10.17 10.05
C ASP A 51 2.56 -11.50 10.46
N ASN A 52 1.87 -12.60 10.17
CA ASN A 52 2.29 -13.94 10.50
C ASN A 52 1.65 -15.00 9.59
N GLU A 53 2.30 -16.14 9.44
CA GLU A 53 1.75 -17.30 8.77
C GLU A 53 1.97 -18.56 9.60
N LYS A 54 1.02 -19.47 9.54
CA LYS A 54 1.12 -20.80 10.14
C LYS A 54 0.69 -21.87 9.15
N MET A 55 1.29 -23.05 9.27
CA MET A 55 0.85 -24.24 8.56
C MET A 55 0.35 -25.28 9.57
N VAL A 56 -0.79 -25.89 9.27
CA VAL A 56 -1.42 -26.92 10.09
C VAL A 56 -1.62 -28.16 9.23
N GLU A 57 -1.32 -29.33 9.79
CA GLU A 57 -1.67 -30.63 9.20
C GLU A 57 -2.87 -31.22 9.94
N GLU A 58 -3.89 -31.64 9.19
CA GLU A 58 -5.07 -32.32 9.69
C GLU A 58 -5.52 -33.39 8.70
N ASP A 59 -5.61 -34.62 9.16
CA ASP A 59 -5.99 -35.80 8.35
C ASP A 59 -5.19 -35.93 7.05
N GLY A 60 -3.87 -35.69 7.12
CA GLY A 60 -2.95 -35.76 5.99
C GLY A 60 -3.08 -34.61 4.98
N LYS A 61 -3.84 -33.57 5.31
CA LYS A 61 -3.97 -32.35 4.50
C LYS A 61 -3.26 -31.18 5.19
N TYR A 62 -2.69 -30.31 4.39
CA TYR A 62 -1.98 -29.13 4.87
C TYR A 62 -2.78 -27.86 4.62
N TYR A 63 -2.88 -27.01 5.63
CA TYR A 63 -3.61 -25.76 5.60
C TYR A 63 -2.68 -24.61 5.94
N VAL A 64 -2.71 -23.56 5.13
CA VAL A 64 -2.00 -22.31 5.42
C VAL A 64 -2.97 -21.34 6.08
N ILE A 65 -2.55 -20.73 7.17
CA ILE A 65 -3.28 -19.68 7.88
C ILE A 65 -2.45 -18.41 7.78
N ILE A 66 -3.02 -17.37 7.22
CA ILE A 66 -2.40 -16.06 7.02
C ILE A 66 -3.05 -15.06 7.96
N CYS A 67 -2.26 -14.49 8.87
CA CYS A 67 -2.68 -13.38 9.72
C CYS A 67 -2.17 -12.09 9.08
N CYS A 68 -3.04 -11.16 8.77
CA CYS A 68 -2.69 -9.89 8.14
C CYS A 68 -3.56 -8.75 8.66
N HIS A 69 -3.13 -7.53 8.42
CA HIS A 69 -3.93 -6.33 8.63
C HIS A 69 -4.04 -5.53 7.34
N TYR A 70 -5.10 -4.76 7.21
CA TYR A 70 -5.27 -3.82 6.11
C TYR A 70 -4.53 -2.51 6.43
N ASP A 71 -3.79 -1.98 5.47
CA ASP A 71 -3.06 -0.74 5.55
C ASP A 71 -3.48 0.17 4.39
N ALA A 72 -4.28 1.17 4.70
CA ALA A 72 -4.83 2.09 3.71
C ALA A 72 -3.74 2.92 2.99
N GLU A 73 -2.58 3.09 3.61
CA GLU A 73 -1.45 3.84 3.05
C GLU A 73 -0.40 2.95 2.35
N TYR A 74 -0.64 1.64 2.28
CA TYR A 74 0.34 0.67 1.77
C TYR A 74 0.89 1.05 0.38
N GLU A 75 0.02 1.40 -0.56
CA GLU A 75 0.45 1.73 -1.93
C GLU A 75 1.34 2.96 -1.97
N ILE A 76 0.97 4.02 -1.26
CA ILE A 76 1.74 5.26 -1.24
C ILE A 76 3.05 5.07 -0.47
N ARG A 77 3.03 4.30 0.63
CA ARG A 77 4.23 3.95 1.38
C ARG A 77 5.23 3.18 0.51
N ARG A 78 4.79 2.14 -0.19
CA ARG A 78 5.65 1.36 -1.09
C ARG A 78 6.21 2.20 -2.23
N TYR A 79 5.40 3.06 -2.81
CA TYR A 79 5.84 3.97 -3.85
C TYR A 79 6.89 4.96 -3.33
N ALA A 80 6.68 5.56 -2.18
CA ALA A 80 7.63 6.45 -1.53
C ALA A 80 8.97 5.75 -1.20
N GLN A 81 8.92 4.51 -0.69
CA GLN A 81 10.10 3.70 -0.41
C GLN A 81 10.92 3.39 -1.67
N LEU A 82 10.26 3.14 -2.81
CA LEU A 82 10.93 2.91 -4.09
C LEU A 82 11.57 4.19 -4.63
N LEU A 83 10.92 5.34 -4.48
CA LEU A 83 11.45 6.63 -4.94
C LEU A 83 12.62 7.13 -4.08
N TYR A 84 12.49 7.04 -2.78
CA TYR A 84 13.36 7.77 -1.84
C TYR A 84 14.21 6.89 -0.93
N GLY A 85 13.96 5.58 -0.93
CA GLY A 85 14.70 4.60 -0.13
C GLY A 85 14.13 4.41 1.27
N GLU A 86 13.74 3.16 1.56
CA GLU A 86 13.15 2.76 2.83
C GLU A 86 14.02 3.17 4.04
N LYS A 87 15.34 2.93 3.95
CA LYS A 87 16.26 3.24 5.04
C LYS A 87 16.45 4.73 5.28
N LEU A 88 16.48 5.53 4.22
CA LEU A 88 16.55 7.00 4.34
C LEU A 88 15.31 7.56 5.03
N ILE A 89 14.14 7.01 4.72
CA ILE A 89 12.88 7.39 5.35
C ILE A 89 12.86 7.00 6.83
N GLU A 90 13.21 5.73 7.15
CA GLU A 90 13.28 5.23 8.52
C GLU A 90 14.24 6.04 9.41
N GLN A 91 15.39 6.42 8.85
CA GLN A 91 16.42 7.21 9.54
C GLN A 91 16.08 8.70 9.61
N LYS A 92 15.00 9.13 8.97
CA LYS A 92 14.63 10.56 8.87
C LYS A 92 15.78 11.41 8.36
N ASP A 93 16.44 10.95 7.28
CA ASP A 93 17.67 11.57 6.77
C ASP A 93 17.46 13.06 6.48
N PRO A 94 18.27 13.98 7.07
CA PRO A 94 18.05 15.41 6.94
C PRO A 94 18.34 15.94 5.53
N VAL A 95 19.20 15.28 4.77
CA VAL A 95 19.49 15.67 3.37
C VAL A 95 18.31 15.29 2.48
N LEU A 96 17.73 14.11 2.69
CA LEU A 96 16.49 13.70 2.03
C LEU A 96 15.37 14.72 2.28
N LEU A 97 15.13 15.07 3.54
CA LEU A 97 14.08 16.04 3.91
C LEU A 97 14.29 17.41 3.25
N LYS A 98 15.52 17.88 3.19
CA LYS A 98 15.87 19.13 2.51
C LYS A 98 15.59 19.06 1.01
N MET A 99 15.90 17.94 0.37
CA MET A 99 15.63 17.70 -1.05
C MET A 99 14.11 17.69 -1.28
N LEU A 100 13.36 16.93 -0.49
CA LEU A 100 11.90 16.80 -0.62
C LEU A 100 11.16 18.12 -0.47
N ALA A 101 11.59 18.99 0.42
CA ALA A 101 11.00 20.33 0.57
C ALA A 101 11.13 21.16 -0.70
N LYS A 102 12.26 21.08 -1.39
CA LYS A 102 12.49 21.76 -2.67
C LYS A 102 11.68 21.11 -3.81
N GLU A 103 11.66 19.79 -3.87
CA GLU A 103 10.88 19.07 -4.88
C GLU A 103 9.39 19.34 -4.75
N LEU A 104 8.86 19.33 -3.53
CA LEU A 104 7.45 19.61 -3.28
C LEU A 104 7.04 21.00 -3.80
N GLU A 105 7.86 22.01 -3.53
CA GLU A 105 7.62 23.37 -4.05
C GLU A 105 7.64 23.40 -5.59
N SER A 106 8.63 22.74 -6.19
CA SER A 106 8.77 22.64 -7.65
C SER A 106 7.59 21.92 -8.30
N TYR A 107 7.20 20.77 -7.74
CA TYR A 107 6.10 19.95 -8.28
C TYR A 107 4.75 20.66 -8.17
N ARG A 108 4.50 21.39 -7.08
CA ARG A 108 3.30 22.20 -6.92
C ARG A 108 3.22 23.33 -7.96
N LYS A 109 4.35 23.99 -8.27
CA LYS A 109 4.42 25.00 -9.33
C LYS A 109 4.16 24.41 -10.72
N VAL A 110 4.76 23.24 -11.01
CA VAL A 110 4.54 22.53 -12.28
C VAL A 110 3.08 22.08 -12.39
N LYS A 111 2.51 21.52 -11.32
CA LYS A 111 1.10 21.12 -11.28
C LYS A 111 0.17 22.28 -11.61
N ALA A 112 0.36 23.44 -10.99
CA ALA A 112 -0.44 24.65 -11.27
C ALA A 112 -0.36 25.08 -12.74
N LYS A 113 0.84 25.02 -13.36
CA LYS A 113 1.02 25.33 -14.79
C LYS A 113 0.31 24.34 -15.69
N VAL A 114 0.37 23.04 -15.38
CA VAL A 114 -0.30 21.98 -16.16
C VAL A 114 -1.81 22.08 -16.05
N GLU A 115 -2.34 22.38 -14.87
CA GLU A 115 -3.78 22.65 -14.65
C GLU A 115 -4.30 23.80 -15.50
N ALA A 116 -3.50 24.85 -15.71
CA ALA A 116 -3.86 26.00 -16.54
C ALA A 116 -3.80 25.72 -18.05
N SER A 117 -3.18 24.62 -18.50
CA SER A 117 -2.89 24.38 -19.93
C SER A 117 -4.04 23.76 -20.73
N ASN A 118 -5.11 23.26 -20.11
CA ASN A 118 -6.29 22.64 -20.75
C ASN A 118 -5.99 21.61 -21.87
N SER A 119 -4.86 20.90 -21.81
CA SER A 119 -4.43 19.95 -22.84
C SER A 119 -4.89 18.52 -22.48
N VAL A 120 -5.17 17.68 -23.50
CA VAL A 120 -5.52 16.27 -23.31
C VAL A 120 -4.39 15.51 -22.59
N HIS A 121 -3.12 15.87 -22.86
CA HIS A 121 -1.96 15.29 -22.19
C HIS A 121 -1.82 15.76 -20.73
N ALA A 122 -2.47 16.85 -20.36
CA ALA A 122 -2.46 17.38 -19.00
C ALA A 122 -3.02 16.38 -17.97
N VAL A 123 -4.03 15.59 -18.34
CA VAL A 123 -4.69 14.65 -17.42
C VAL A 123 -3.73 13.57 -16.92
N VAL A 124 -2.94 12.97 -17.81
CA VAL A 124 -1.95 11.94 -17.44
C VAL A 124 -0.86 12.56 -16.58
N ARG A 125 -0.34 13.72 -17.00
CA ARG A 125 0.72 14.41 -16.27
C ARG A 125 0.27 14.87 -14.88
N LEU A 126 -0.96 15.30 -14.73
CA LEU A 126 -1.52 15.69 -13.44
C LEU A 126 -1.65 14.50 -12.48
N ARG A 127 -2.00 13.31 -12.98
CA ARG A 127 -2.03 12.09 -12.15
C ARG A 127 -0.64 11.71 -11.65
N GLU A 128 0.37 11.75 -12.51
CA GLU A 128 1.77 11.49 -12.13
C GLU A 128 2.23 12.48 -11.06
N LEU A 129 2.05 13.77 -11.30
CA LEU A 129 2.42 14.82 -10.35
C LEU A 129 1.68 14.69 -9.02
N ALA A 130 0.39 14.36 -9.05
CA ALA A 130 -0.39 14.14 -7.84
C ALA A 130 0.16 12.98 -7.01
N ARG A 131 0.52 11.87 -7.66
CA ARG A 131 1.11 10.71 -7.00
C ARG A 131 2.50 11.03 -6.40
N ASP A 132 3.33 11.75 -7.13
CA ASP A 132 4.65 12.15 -6.67
C ASP A 132 4.56 13.12 -5.47
N ILE A 133 3.66 14.10 -5.54
CA ILE A 133 3.39 15.02 -4.45
C ILE A 133 2.89 14.28 -3.21
N GLU A 134 1.95 13.35 -3.37
CA GLU A 134 1.43 12.53 -2.28
C GLU A 134 2.54 11.70 -1.61
N ALA A 135 3.45 11.12 -2.41
CA ALA A 135 4.60 10.39 -1.89
C ALA A 135 5.56 11.29 -1.09
N ILE A 136 5.83 12.49 -1.57
CA ILE A 136 6.66 13.47 -0.87
C ILE A 136 6.02 13.87 0.47
N GLU A 137 4.74 14.23 0.44
CA GLU A 137 3.97 14.62 1.62
C GLU A 137 3.95 13.47 2.66
N TYR A 138 3.71 12.24 2.20
CA TYR A 138 3.77 11.05 3.04
C TYR A 138 5.13 10.94 3.78
N VAL A 139 6.27 11.07 3.07
CA VAL A 139 7.60 10.98 3.69
C VAL A 139 7.82 12.11 4.70
N ILE A 140 7.45 13.34 4.35
CA ILE A 140 7.60 14.49 5.25
C ILE A 140 6.77 14.26 6.52
N ASP A 141 5.55 13.79 6.42
CA ASP A 141 4.66 13.53 7.56
C ASP A 141 5.19 12.40 8.44
N GLN A 142 5.68 11.30 7.85
CA GLN A 142 6.32 10.20 8.59
C GLN A 142 7.56 10.67 9.35
N CYS A 143 8.35 11.55 8.75
CA CYS A 143 9.55 12.09 9.40
C CYS A 143 9.24 13.14 10.48
N ALA A 144 8.13 13.86 10.36
CA ALA A 144 7.67 14.83 11.36
C ALA A 144 6.97 14.16 12.55
N ALA A 145 6.40 12.95 12.38
CA ALA A 145 5.77 12.21 13.45
C ALA A 145 6.79 11.91 14.58
N ARG A 146 6.45 12.30 15.79
CA ARG A 146 7.27 11.99 16.99
C ARG A 146 7.12 10.50 17.28
N SER A 147 8.26 9.88 17.47
CA SER A 147 8.33 8.49 17.97
C SER A 147 7.71 8.36 19.35
#